data_d88569d40b25d961c2d87deb4d3b2758
#
_entry.id   d88569d40b25d961c2d87deb4d3b2758
#
_cell.length_a   1.000
_cell.length_b   1.000
_cell.length_c   1.000
_cell.angle_alpha   90.00
_cell.angle_beta   90.00
_cell.angle_gamma   90.00
#
_symmetry.space_group_name_H-M   'P 1'
#
loop_
_entity.id
_entity.type
_entity.pdbx_description
1 polymer ?
#
loop_
_entity_poly.entity_id
_entity_poly.type
_entity_poly.pdbx_seq_one_letter_code
_entity_poly.pdbx_strand_id
1 'polypeptide(L)'
;FLSNPPFGVDWKKQQKEIRKEHEKRGFVGRFGAGLPRVNDGALLFLQHMWSKREDVRPKEHQDGSRLAIVFSGSPMFTGGAGSGESEIRRWLIENDWLEAIVA
;
A
#
# COMPACT_ATOMS: atom_id res chain seq x y z
N PHE A 1 -1.42 -6.09 -12.02
CA PHE A 1 -0.59 -6.75 -10.99
C PHE A 1 -1.42 -7.73 -10.17
N LEU A 2 -0.90 -8.91 -9.98
CA LEU A 2 -1.50 -9.93 -9.11
C LEU A 2 -0.43 -10.43 -8.15
N SER A 3 -0.71 -10.43 -6.86
CA SER A 3 0.24 -10.88 -5.85
C SER A 3 -0.44 -11.66 -4.73
N ASN A 4 0.27 -12.65 -4.24
CA ASN A 4 -0.10 -13.41 -3.04
C ASN A 4 1.09 -13.39 -2.08
N PRO A 5 1.35 -12.23 -1.43
CA PRO A 5 2.51 -12.10 -0.57
C PRO A 5 2.39 -12.97 0.69
N PRO A 6 3.51 -13.33 1.32
CA PRO A 6 3.46 -14.04 2.60
C PRO A 6 2.75 -13.20 3.65
N PHE A 7 1.86 -13.82 4.43
CA PHE A 7 1.14 -13.13 5.48
C PHE A 7 2.02 -12.95 6.73
N GLY A 8 1.80 -11.84 7.44
CA GLY A 8 2.44 -11.60 8.72
C GLY A 8 3.96 -11.44 8.66
N VAL A 9 4.52 -11.16 7.49
CA VAL A 9 5.96 -10.96 7.35
C VAL A 9 6.35 -9.63 7.95
N ASP A 10 7.31 -9.65 8.89
CA ASP A 10 7.86 -8.42 9.42
C ASP A 10 8.81 -7.74 8.43
N TRP A 11 8.96 -6.45 8.58
CA TRP A 11 9.86 -5.65 7.74
C TRP A 11 10.97 -4.98 8.57
N LYS A 12 11.30 -5.58 9.70
CA LYS A 12 12.29 -5.05 10.65
C LYS A 12 13.66 -4.79 10.00
N LYS A 13 14.10 -5.68 9.10
CA LYS A 13 15.37 -5.53 8.40
C LYS A 13 15.38 -4.32 7.46
N GLN A 14 14.23 -3.96 6.91
CA GLN A 14 14.08 -2.86 5.97
C GLN A 14 13.60 -1.57 6.63
N GLN A 15 13.32 -1.61 7.92
CA GLN A 15 12.65 -0.52 8.65
C GLN A 15 13.37 0.83 8.48
N LYS A 16 14.67 0.84 8.62
CA LYS A 16 15.47 2.07 8.52
C LYS A 16 15.34 2.73 7.15
N GLU A 17 15.46 1.95 6.09
CA GLU A 17 15.38 2.44 4.72
C GLU A 17 13.97 2.90 4.36
N ILE A 18 12.97 2.13 4.77
CA ILE A 18 11.56 2.45 4.51
C ILE A 18 11.13 3.71 5.26
N ARG A 19 11.50 3.86 6.53
CA ARG A 19 11.22 5.08 7.28
C ARG A 19 11.89 6.30 6.66
N LYS A 20 13.12 6.14 6.21
CA LYS A 20 13.86 7.20 5.53
C LYS A 20 13.15 7.64 4.25
N GLU A 21 12.66 6.71 3.46
CA GLU A 21 11.89 7.01 2.25
C GLU A 21 10.59 7.74 2.60
N HIS A 22 9.86 7.28 3.59
CA HIS A 22 8.63 7.94 4.06
C HIS A 22 8.86 9.38 4.51
N GLU A 23 9.87 9.60 5.35
CA GLU A 23 10.16 10.91 5.92
C GLU A 23 10.71 11.90 4.90
N LYS A 24 11.59 11.45 4.01
CA LYS A 24 12.29 12.33 3.07
C LYS A 24 11.56 12.54 1.76
N ARG A 25 10.86 11.54 1.27
CA ARG A 25 10.24 11.56 -0.05
C ARG A 25 8.73 11.74 -0.02
N GLY A 26 8.07 11.43 1.09
CA GLY A 26 6.63 11.54 1.20
C GLY A 26 5.93 10.83 0.05
N PHE A 27 4.96 11.49 -0.58
CA PHE A 27 4.20 10.91 -1.69
C PHE A 27 4.98 10.80 -3.01
N VAL A 28 6.16 11.39 -3.10
CA VAL A 28 7.06 11.16 -4.24
C VAL A 28 7.69 9.77 -4.17
N GLY A 29 7.89 9.26 -2.95
CA GLY A 29 8.33 7.90 -2.71
C GLY A 29 7.14 6.93 -2.65
N ARG A 30 7.43 5.68 -2.27
CA ARG A 30 6.44 4.60 -2.25
C ARG A 30 5.47 4.64 -1.07
N PHE A 31 5.89 5.20 0.05
CA PHE A 31 5.23 5.00 1.35
C PHE A 31 4.73 6.30 1.98
N GLY A 32 4.34 7.27 1.16
CA GLY A 32 3.87 8.55 1.65
C GLY A 32 2.57 8.50 2.43
N ALA A 33 1.71 7.54 2.13
CA ALA A 33 0.41 7.42 2.80
C ALA A 33 0.53 7.04 4.28
N GLY A 34 1.54 6.24 4.63
CA GLY A 34 1.77 5.82 6.01
C GLY A 34 2.62 4.57 6.10
N LEU A 35 3.00 4.21 7.31
CA LEU A 35 3.76 2.99 7.58
C LEU A 35 2.97 2.08 8.52
N PRO A 36 2.77 0.81 8.16
CA PRO A 36 2.14 -0.14 9.06
C PRO A 36 3.09 -0.55 10.19
N ARG A 37 2.58 -1.33 11.14
CA ARG A 37 3.42 -1.88 12.20
C ARG A 37 4.52 -2.78 11.62
N VAL A 38 5.65 -2.85 12.33
CA VAL A 38 6.85 -3.56 11.84
C VAL A 38 6.62 -5.05 11.64
N ASN A 39 5.75 -5.66 12.42
CA ASN A 39 5.51 -7.10 12.36
C ASN A 39 4.50 -7.51 11.28
N ASP A 40 4.00 -6.58 10.48
CA ASP A 40 3.09 -6.90 9.38
C ASP A 40 3.33 -5.96 8.20
N GLY A 41 3.97 -6.48 7.17
CA GLY A 41 4.31 -5.72 5.96
C GLY A 41 3.26 -5.75 4.86
N ALA A 42 2.07 -6.31 5.09
CA ALA A 42 1.05 -6.47 4.05
C ALA A 42 0.73 -5.15 3.33
N LEU A 43 0.50 -4.08 4.09
CA LEU A 43 0.19 -2.77 3.50
C LEU A 43 1.42 -2.09 2.86
N LEU A 44 2.63 -2.50 3.20
CA LEU A 44 3.82 -2.07 2.45
C LEU A 44 3.85 -2.69 1.05
N PHE A 45 3.50 -3.96 0.93
CA PHE A 45 3.38 -4.60 -0.38
C PHE A 45 2.37 -3.88 -1.26
N LEU A 46 1.21 -3.52 -0.69
CA LEU A 46 0.19 -2.77 -1.42
C LEU A 46 0.75 -1.45 -1.95
N GLN A 47 1.39 -0.67 -1.10
CA GLN A 47 1.96 0.62 -1.49
C GLN A 47 3.09 0.46 -2.52
N HIS A 48 3.91 -0.57 -2.38
CA HIS A 48 4.97 -0.86 -3.35
C HIS A 48 4.37 -1.18 -4.73
N MET A 49 3.37 -2.07 -4.80
CA MET A 49 2.70 -2.39 -6.06
C MET A 49 2.04 -1.16 -6.66
N TRP A 50 1.39 -0.35 -5.83
CA TRP A 50 0.78 0.90 -6.28
C TRP A 50 1.81 1.83 -6.92
N SER A 51 3.02 1.92 -6.36
CA SER A 51 4.09 2.77 -6.88
C SER A 51 4.57 2.32 -8.27
N LYS A 52 4.34 1.07 -8.65
CA LYS A 52 4.73 0.50 -9.95
C LYS A 52 3.61 0.52 -10.97
N ARG A 53 2.44 1.08 -10.64
CA ARG A 53 1.32 1.14 -11.57
C ARG A 53 1.61 2.05 -12.76
N GLU A 54 0.86 1.83 -13.82
CA GLU A 54 0.79 2.76 -14.94
C GLU A 54 -0.39 3.71 -14.76
N ASP A 55 -0.19 4.98 -15.08
CA ASP A 55 -1.24 5.97 -15.00
C ASP A 55 -2.16 5.89 -16.22
N VAL A 56 -3.39 6.38 -16.06
CA VAL A 56 -4.31 6.53 -17.19
C VAL A 56 -3.77 7.62 -18.14
N ARG A 57 -3.54 7.24 -19.39
CA ARG A 57 -3.03 8.13 -20.43
C ARG A 57 -3.87 7.99 -21.70
N PRO A 58 -5.04 8.63 -21.77
CA PRO A 58 -5.96 8.45 -22.90
C PRO A 58 -5.33 8.74 -24.27
N LYS A 59 -4.43 9.73 -24.35
CA LYS A 59 -3.73 10.09 -25.60
C LYS A 59 -2.78 9.01 -26.08
N GLU A 60 -2.32 8.15 -25.18
CA GLU A 60 -1.41 7.04 -25.47
C GLU A 60 -2.14 5.70 -25.47
N HIS A 61 -3.47 5.70 -25.39
CA HIS A 61 -4.32 4.51 -25.27
C HIS A 61 -3.96 3.65 -24.07
N GLN A 62 -3.57 4.29 -22.97
CA GLN A 62 -3.18 3.62 -21.74
C GLN A 62 -4.26 3.79 -20.68
N ASP A 63 -4.90 2.70 -20.29
CA ASP A 63 -6.04 2.70 -19.37
C ASP A 63 -5.65 2.65 -17.89
N GLY A 64 -4.35 2.63 -17.59
CA GLY A 64 -3.85 2.49 -16.25
C GLY A 64 -3.62 1.04 -15.87
N SER A 65 -3.43 0.79 -14.57
CA SER A 65 -3.17 -0.55 -14.04
C SER A 65 -4.24 -0.97 -13.05
N ARG A 66 -4.45 -2.28 -12.96
CA ARG A 66 -5.24 -2.91 -11.91
C ARG A 66 -4.35 -3.76 -11.03
N LEU A 67 -4.63 -3.76 -9.73
CA LEU A 67 -3.89 -4.53 -8.75
C LEU A 67 -4.85 -5.47 -8.02
N ALA A 68 -4.42 -6.71 -7.83
CA ALA A 68 -5.13 -7.66 -6.97
C ALA A 68 -4.12 -8.31 -6.04
N ILE A 69 -4.42 -8.31 -4.74
CA ILE A 69 -3.56 -8.88 -3.71
C ILE A 69 -4.39 -9.78 -2.83
N VAL A 70 -3.86 -10.95 -2.54
CA VAL A 70 -4.43 -11.84 -1.53
C VAL A 70 -3.80 -11.49 -0.19
N PHE A 71 -4.63 -11.03 0.75
CA PHE A 71 -4.22 -10.71 2.11
C PHE A 71 -4.92 -11.62 3.11
N SER A 72 -4.38 -11.70 4.33
CA SER A 72 -5.17 -12.09 5.49
C SER A 72 -6.22 -11.00 5.77
N GLY A 73 -7.13 -11.22 6.71
CA GLY A 73 -8.12 -10.19 7.07
C GLY A 73 -7.54 -8.97 7.77
N SER A 74 -6.31 -9.06 8.30
CA SER A 74 -5.72 -8.02 9.14
C SER A 74 -5.62 -6.62 8.51
N PRO A 75 -5.30 -6.44 7.21
CA PRO A 75 -5.24 -5.11 6.61
C PRO A 75 -6.54 -4.31 6.72
N MET A 76 -7.67 -4.97 6.88
CA MET A 76 -8.98 -4.31 7.02
C MET A 76 -9.24 -3.77 8.42
N PHE A 77 -8.64 -4.35 9.44
CA PHE A 77 -8.99 -4.10 10.84
C PHE A 77 -7.84 -3.59 11.69
N THR A 78 -6.60 -3.79 11.27
CA THR A 78 -5.42 -3.48 12.06
C THR A 78 -5.21 -1.98 12.20
N GLY A 79 -4.82 -1.57 13.40
CA GLY A 79 -4.49 -0.19 13.70
C GLY A 79 -5.71 0.67 14.03
N GLY A 80 -5.58 1.45 15.09
CA GLY A 80 -6.60 2.42 15.49
C GLY A 80 -6.57 3.68 14.64
N ALA A 81 -7.52 4.58 14.88
CA ALA A 81 -7.60 5.86 14.20
C ALA A 81 -6.28 6.64 14.34
N GLY A 82 -5.78 7.18 13.25
CA GLY A 82 -4.52 7.92 13.21
C GLY A 82 -3.27 7.06 13.09
N SER A 83 -3.39 5.73 13.13
CA SER A 83 -2.25 4.81 12.91
C SER A 83 -1.82 4.82 11.44
N GLY A 84 -0.64 4.29 11.15
CA GLY A 84 -0.15 4.13 9.79
C GLY A 84 -1.09 3.30 8.93
N GLU A 85 -1.61 2.20 9.45
CA GLU A 85 -2.59 1.36 8.75
C GLU A 85 -3.88 2.12 8.44
N SER A 86 -4.39 2.87 9.40
CA SER A 86 -5.57 3.70 9.22
C SER A 86 -5.37 4.76 8.13
N GLU A 87 -4.22 5.42 8.12
CA GLU A 87 -3.89 6.42 7.11
C GLU A 87 -3.74 5.82 5.71
N ILE A 88 -3.21 4.61 5.58
CA ILE A 88 -3.12 3.91 4.30
C ILE A 88 -4.52 3.57 3.77
N ARG A 89 -5.41 3.06 4.62
CA ARG A 89 -6.80 2.77 4.24
C ARG A 89 -7.53 4.05 3.82
N ARG A 90 -7.35 5.12 4.56
CA ARG A 90 -7.91 6.44 4.24
C ARG A 90 -7.46 6.92 2.86
N TRP A 91 -6.18 6.82 2.58
CA TRP A 91 -5.58 7.19 1.30
C TRP A 91 -6.21 6.43 0.13
N LEU A 92 -6.39 5.12 0.27
CA LEU A 92 -7.03 4.30 -0.76
C LEU A 92 -8.48 4.72 -1.01
N ILE A 93 -9.24 4.95 0.05
CA ILE A 93 -10.67 5.28 -0.03
C ILE A 93 -10.88 6.70 -0.56
N GLU A 94 -10.15 7.66 -0.06
CA GLU A 94 -10.28 9.06 -0.48
C GLU A 94 -9.92 9.29 -1.95
N ASN A 95 -9.00 8.49 -2.49
CA ASN A 95 -8.62 8.56 -3.89
C ASN A 95 -9.48 7.66 -4.79
N ASP A 96 -10.44 6.96 -4.22
CA ASP A 96 -11.38 6.11 -4.95
C ASP A 96 -10.68 5.02 -5.77
N TRP A 97 -9.60 4.46 -5.23
CA TRP A 97 -8.80 3.44 -5.91
C TRP A 97 -9.22 2.01 -5.59
N LEU A 98 -10.01 1.83 -4.55
CA LEU A 98 -10.44 0.51 -4.13
C LEU A 98 -11.68 0.08 -4.92
N GLU A 99 -11.53 -0.95 -5.77
CA GLU A 99 -12.64 -1.49 -6.56
C GLU A 99 -13.51 -2.46 -5.77
N ALA A 100 -12.86 -3.41 -5.07
CA ALA A 100 -13.58 -4.48 -4.39
C ALA A 100 -12.74 -5.10 -3.27
N ILE A 101 -13.45 -5.58 -2.26
CA ILE A 101 -12.91 -6.45 -1.22
C ILE A 101 -13.72 -7.74 -1.26
N VAL A 102 -13.05 -8.88 -1.45
CA VAL A 102 -13.69 -10.19 -1.50
C VAL A 102 -13.23 -10.99 -0.29
N ALA A 103 -14.16 -11.32 0.55
CA ALA A 103 -13.89 -12.07 1.78
C ALA A 103 -14.26 -13.55 1.61
#